data_c02378509564847662c32388c777e710
#
_entry.id   c02378509564847662c32388c777e710
#
_cell.length_a   1.000
_cell.length_b   1.000
_cell.length_c   1.000
_cell.angle_alpha   90.00
_cell.angle_beta   90.00
_cell.angle_gamma   90.00
#
_symmetry.space_group_name_H-M   'P 1'
#
loop_
_entity.id
_entity.type
_entity.pdbx_description
1 polymer ?
#
loop_
_entity_poly.entity_id
_entity_poly.type
_entity_poly.pdbx_seq_one_letter_code
_entity_poly.pdbx_strand_id
1 'polypeptide(L)'
;IFAAGDCAHLTETPRPKAGVYAVREAPVLFDNLRARLAEDGSPRPYRPQRDYLKLISLGNKSALGDRFGLALSGPLMWRWKDRIDRRFMQKFHDLPQMSPPPLPVPRAAGSREALGDKPMCGGCGAKVGRDALSAALTHLPAPVRPDVTALPGDDAALLLTGGTRQVMTTDHLRAFVEDPVVMARIATVHALGDIWAMGADAQAATASLTLPRMSEALAERTLTEILTAASDILRGAGAEIVGGHSSMGDEMTIGFAITGLCAQDPITLAGAREGDDLVLTKPIGSGVVMAAEMQGLARGADVAAALASMTRPQQDAAEILRGAHAMTDVTGFGLAGHLHGICMASGKSAELNVNAIPRLPGAEALAAAGVRSTLYPKNRDAVPGLAADSPAAELLFDPQTAGGLLASVPDGAARVEELRALGYEAAVIGRIVGDWPGHISLV
;
A
#
# COMPACT_ATOMS: atom_id res chain seq x y z
N ILE A 1 -28.24 14.40 12.10
CA ILE A 1 -27.49 15.22 11.11
C ILE A 1 -27.06 16.49 11.82
N PHE A 2 -25.80 16.91 11.64
CA PHE A 2 -25.26 18.17 12.11
C PHE A 2 -24.86 19.02 10.89
N ALA A 3 -24.94 20.34 11.03
CA ALA A 3 -24.50 21.29 10.02
C ALA A 3 -23.65 22.38 10.67
N ALA A 4 -22.59 22.81 10.00
CA ALA A 4 -21.73 23.92 10.44
C ALA A 4 -21.21 24.70 9.20
N GLY A 5 -20.75 25.91 9.42
CA GLY A 5 -20.26 26.79 8.36
C GLY A 5 -21.37 27.34 7.47
N ASP A 6 -21.05 27.57 6.21
CA ASP A 6 -21.94 28.27 5.28
C ASP A 6 -23.23 27.49 4.94
N CYS A 7 -23.24 26.18 5.11
CA CYS A 7 -24.43 25.35 4.93
C CYS A 7 -25.39 25.39 6.14
N ALA A 8 -24.96 25.87 7.32
CA ALA A 8 -25.78 25.94 8.51
C ALA A 8 -26.57 27.25 8.55
N HIS A 9 -27.85 27.18 8.93
CA HIS A 9 -28.67 28.36 9.25
C HIS A 9 -28.90 28.44 10.77
N LEU A 10 -28.43 29.52 11.39
CA LEU A 10 -28.62 29.77 12.82
C LEU A 10 -29.99 30.47 13.01
N THR A 11 -31.05 29.70 13.21
CA THR A 11 -32.43 30.16 13.22
C THR A 11 -32.67 31.24 14.31
N GLU A 12 -32.20 30.98 15.55
CA GLU A 12 -32.41 31.88 16.68
C GLU A 12 -31.51 33.12 16.66
N THR A 13 -30.36 33.01 16.02
CA THR A 13 -29.35 34.09 16.00
C THR A 13 -28.69 34.14 14.61
N PRO A 14 -29.43 34.61 13.57
CA PRO A 14 -28.90 34.65 12.20
C PRO A 14 -27.59 35.44 12.14
N ARG A 15 -26.64 34.89 11.36
CA ARG A 15 -25.33 35.51 11.11
C ARG A 15 -25.00 35.46 9.64
N PRO A 16 -24.20 36.42 9.13
CA PRO A 16 -23.70 36.36 7.78
C PRO A 16 -22.81 35.12 7.58
N LYS A 17 -22.79 34.62 6.35
CA LYS A 17 -21.92 33.51 5.97
C LYS A 17 -20.47 34.00 5.89
N ALA A 18 -19.65 33.58 6.83
CA ALA A 18 -18.24 33.97 6.90
C ALA A 18 -17.42 32.91 7.62
N GLY A 19 -16.23 32.60 7.12
CA GLY A 19 -15.35 31.54 7.63
C GLY A 19 -15.03 31.61 9.12
N VAL A 20 -15.06 32.81 9.72
CA VAL A 20 -14.87 33.00 11.17
C VAL A 20 -15.93 32.28 12.01
N TYR A 21 -17.17 32.19 11.52
CA TYR A 21 -18.22 31.44 12.21
C TYR A 21 -17.98 29.95 12.10
N ALA A 22 -17.66 29.46 10.90
CA ALA A 22 -17.31 28.06 10.68
C ALA A 22 -16.16 27.58 11.61
N VAL A 23 -15.08 28.38 11.68
CA VAL A 23 -13.94 28.07 12.58
C VAL A 23 -14.35 28.02 14.05
N ARG A 24 -15.30 28.84 14.49
CA ARG A 24 -15.79 28.84 15.88
C ARG A 24 -16.89 27.82 16.16
N GLU A 25 -17.61 27.38 15.14
CA GLU A 25 -18.57 26.27 15.23
C GLU A 25 -17.87 24.92 15.36
N ALA A 26 -16.70 24.75 14.75
CA ALA A 26 -16.01 23.47 14.72
C ALA A 26 -15.75 22.83 16.09
N PRO A 27 -15.26 23.53 17.14
CA PRO A 27 -15.10 22.93 18.47
C PRO A 27 -16.43 22.49 19.09
N VAL A 28 -17.51 23.27 18.88
CA VAL A 28 -18.85 22.93 19.40
C VAL A 28 -19.41 21.72 18.66
N LEU A 29 -19.23 21.67 17.32
CA LEU A 29 -19.60 20.51 16.53
C LEU A 29 -18.86 19.26 16.98
N PHE A 30 -17.55 19.37 17.20
CA PHE A 30 -16.73 18.25 17.70
C PHE A 30 -17.25 17.73 19.06
N ASP A 31 -17.49 18.62 20.03
CA ASP A 31 -18.01 18.25 21.33
C ASP A 31 -19.39 17.58 21.22
N ASN A 32 -20.26 18.10 20.34
CA ASN A 32 -21.61 17.56 20.15
C ASN A 32 -21.61 16.21 19.44
N LEU A 33 -20.70 16.00 18.49
CA LEU A 33 -20.49 14.69 17.85
C LEU A 33 -20.02 13.66 18.87
N ARG A 34 -19.05 14.02 19.72
CA ARG A 34 -18.59 13.14 20.82
C ARG A 34 -19.70 12.80 21.80
N ALA A 35 -20.45 13.83 22.26
CA ALA A 35 -21.59 13.62 23.18
C ALA A 35 -22.63 12.69 22.56
N ARG A 36 -22.90 12.83 21.26
CA ARG A 36 -23.87 11.95 20.57
C ARG A 36 -23.38 10.52 20.40
N LEU A 37 -22.08 10.33 20.19
CA LEU A 37 -21.47 9.00 20.09
C LEU A 37 -21.30 8.32 21.45
N ALA A 38 -21.13 9.10 22.53
CA ALA A 38 -21.03 8.60 23.88
C ALA A 38 -22.38 8.18 24.53
N GLU A 39 -23.50 8.50 23.82
CA GLU A 39 -24.88 8.18 24.25
C GLU A 39 -25.37 8.84 25.56
N ASP A 40 -24.48 9.32 26.41
CA ASP A 40 -24.74 9.93 27.71
C ASP A 40 -24.48 11.45 27.76
N GLY A 41 -24.00 12.00 26.67
CA GLY A 41 -23.63 13.41 26.57
C GLY A 41 -24.78 14.31 26.11
N SER A 42 -24.91 15.47 26.78
CA SER A 42 -25.85 16.53 26.34
C SER A 42 -25.20 17.45 25.34
N PRO A 43 -25.86 17.76 24.19
CA PRO A 43 -25.32 18.68 23.22
C PRO A 43 -25.13 20.09 23.78
N ARG A 44 -24.02 20.72 23.47
CA ARG A 44 -23.72 22.09 23.85
C ARG A 44 -24.26 23.06 22.78
N PRO A 45 -25.06 24.10 23.18
CA PRO A 45 -25.53 25.08 22.21
C PRO A 45 -24.38 25.96 21.73
N TYR A 46 -24.39 26.27 20.44
CA TYR A 46 -23.49 27.28 19.87
C TYR A 46 -24.05 28.68 20.11
N ARG A 47 -23.21 29.57 20.67
CA ARG A 47 -23.54 30.98 20.85
C ARG A 47 -22.60 31.82 19.98
N PRO A 48 -23.06 32.30 18.81
CA PRO A 48 -22.24 33.09 17.90
C PRO A 48 -21.88 34.45 18.48
N GLN A 49 -20.68 34.93 18.20
CA GLN A 49 -20.30 36.29 18.53
C GLN A 49 -21.18 37.29 17.76
N ARG A 50 -21.35 38.51 18.35
CA ARG A 50 -22.18 39.55 17.76
C ARG A 50 -21.56 40.15 16.50
N ASP A 51 -20.23 40.30 16.47
CA ASP A 51 -19.49 40.84 15.33
C ASP A 51 -18.07 40.21 15.27
N TYR A 52 -17.38 40.43 14.17
CA TYR A 52 -16.01 39.96 13.97
C TYR A 52 -15.19 40.99 13.21
N LEU A 53 -13.87 40.93 13.31
CA LEU A 53 -12.96 41.74 12.54
C LEU A 53 -13.00 41.30 11.07
N LYS A 54 -13.46 42.17 10.19
CA LYS A 54 -13.49 42.00 8.74
C LYS A 54 -12.24 42.64 8.17
N LEU A 55 -11.38 41.86 7.53
CA LEU A 55 -10.15 42.34 6.93
C LEU A 55 -10.21 42.09 5.42
N ILE A 56 -10.40 43.16 4.65
CA ILE A 56 -10.56 43.12 3.20
C ILE A 56 -9.31 43.68 2.54
N SER A 57 -8.68 42.90 1.65
CA SER A 57 -7.55 43.39 0.86
C SER A 57 -8.01 44.39 -0.20
N LEU A 58 -7.35 45.51 -0.26
CA LEU A 58 -7.63 46.58 -1.26
C LEU A 58 -6.60 46.56 -2.40
N GLY A 59 -5.67 45.62 -2.43
CA GLY A 59 -4.54 45.64 -3.35
C GLY A 59 -3.37 46.50 -2.83
N ASN A 60 -2.25 46.50 -3.55
CA ASN A 60 -1.04 47.31 -3.29
C ASN A 60 -0.57 47.32 -1.81
N LYS A 61 -0.64 46.17 -1.14
CA LYS A 61 -0.31 46.04 0.30
C LYS A 61 -1.10 46.99 1.19
N SER A 62 -2.38 47.19 0.89
CA SER A 62 -3.35 47.94 1.69
C SER A 62 -4.55 47.05 2.03
N ALA A 63 -5.13 47.21 3.20
CA ALA A 63 -6.35 46.53 3.63
C ALA A 63 -7.28 47.45 4.40
N LEU A 64 -8.59 47.15 4.33
CA LEU A 64 -9.63 47.71 5.15
C LEU A 64 -9.94 46.76 6.30
N GLY A 65 -9.89 47.26 7.53
CA GLY A 65 -10.36 46.57 8.72
C GLY A 65 -11.64 47.22 9.22
N ASP A 66 -12.72 46.43 9.37
CA ASP A 66 -13.99 46.90 9.95
C ASP A 66 -14.37 46.00 11.13
N ARG A 67 -14.75 46.63 12.23
CA ARG A 67 -15.33 45.96 13.39
C ARG A 67 -16.23 46.92 14.17
N PHE A 68 -17.45 46.52 14.49
CA PHE A 68 -18.47 47.33 15.16
C PHE A 68 -18.73 48.69 14.48
N GLY A 69 -18.61 48.74 13.13
CA GLY A 69 -18.79 49.97 12.35
C GLY A 69 -17.59 50.93 12.39
N LEU A 70 -16.50 50.59 13.07
CA LEU A 70 -15.24 51.32 13.01
C LEU A 70 -14.37 50.79 11.88
N ALA A 71 -14.17 51.58 10.84
CA ALA A 71 -13.40 51.21 9.67
C ALA A 71 -12.06 51.97 9.63
N LEU A 72 -10.97 51.25 9.49
CA LEU A 72 -9.62 51.75 9.29
C LEU A 72 -9.00 51.12 8.06
N SER A 73 -8.29 51.89 7.26
CA SER A 73 -7.62 51.37 6.06
C SER A 73 -6.16 51.80 5.97
N GLY A 74 -5.38 51.04 5.23
CA GLY A 74 -4.00 51.39 4.93
C GLY A 74 -3.00 50.23 5.07
N PRO A 75 -1.67 50.52 4.94
CA PRO A 75 -0.61 49.52 4.96
C PRO A 75 -0.46 48.80 6.30
N LEU A 76 -0.77 49.46 7.42
CA LEU A 76 -0.72 48.84 8.75
C LEU A 76 -1.79 47.75 8.91
N MET A 77 -2.99 48.02 8.40
CA MET A 77 -4.09 47.04 8.37
C MET A 77 -3.75 45.86 7.49
N TRP A 78 -3.05 46.10 6.36
CA TRP A 78 -2.58 45.01 5.51
C TRP A 78 -1.54 44.15 6.21
N ARG A 79 -0.54 44.76 6.89
CA ARG A 79 0.47 44.00 7.68
C ARG A 79 -0.19 43.15 8.76
N TRP A 80 -1.21 43.65 9.41
CA TRP A 80 -1.97 42.93 10.43
C TRP A 80 -2.76 41.79 9.83
N LYS A 81 -3.46 42.01 8.70
CA LYS A 81 -4.14 40.98 7.93
C LYS A 81 -3.17 39.87 7.50
N ASP A 82 -2.08 40.22 6.83
CA ASP A 82 -1.07 39.28 6.33
C ASP A 82 -0.50 38.40 7.46
N ARG A 83 -0.24 39.00 8.64
CA ARG A 83 0.22 38.26 9.81
C ARG A 83 -0.84 37.27 10.32
N ILE A 84 -2.10 37.61 10.36
CA ILE A 84 -3.21 36.77 10.79
C ILE A 84 -3.36 35.60 9.80
N ASP A 85 -3.40 35.90 8.51
CA ASP A 85 -3.58 34.92 7.45
C ASP A 85 -2.40 33.91 7.44
N ARG A 86 -1.15 34.38 7.49
CA ARG A 86 0.03 33.52 7.54
C ARG A 86 0.01 32.62 8.76
N ARG A 87 -0.31 33.16 9.94
CA ARG A 87 -0.39 32.36 11.17
C ARG A 87 -1.50 31.32 11.12
N PHE A 88 -2.60 31.64 10.46
CA PHE A 88 -3.68 30.68 10.25
C PHE A 88 -3.26 29.57 9.29
N MET A 89 -2.65 29.95 8.15
CA MET A 89 -2.18 28.98 7.14
C MET A 89 -1.03 28.10 7.66
N GLN A 90 -0.17 28.64 8.52
CA GLN A 90 0.94 27.89 9.12
C GLN A 90 0.47 26.62 9.86
N LYS A 91 -0.72 26.64 10.46
CA LYS A 91 -1.30 25.46 11.13
C LYS A 91 -1.52 24.26 10.20
N PHE A 92 -1.62 24.51 8.89
CA PHE A 92 -1.80 23.46 7.87
C PHE A 92 -0.46 22.96 7.28
N HIS A 93 0.63 23.66 7.59
CA HIS A 93 1.98 23.28 7.19
C HIS A 93 2.75 22.64 8.36
N ASP A 94 2.61 23.20 9.54
CA ASP A 94 3.28 22.71 10.75
C ASP A 94 2.37 21.66 11.44
N LEU A 95 2.34 20.45 10.87
CA LEU A 95 1.61 19.34 11.47
C LEU A 95 2.31 18.87 12.75
N PRO A 96 1.54 18.46 13.80
CA PRO A 96 2.15 17.92 15.00
C PRO A 96 2.90 16.63 14.67
N GLN A 97 4.19 16.60 15.03
CA GLN A 97 4.98 15.37 14.97
C GLN A 97 4.68 14.54 16.21
N MET A 98 4.22 13.32 16.02
CA MET A 98 4.09 12.35 17.10
C MET A 98 5.47 11.77 17.40
N SER A 99 6.02 12.12 18.56
CA SER A 99 7.25 11.48 19.03
C SER A 99 6.94 10.05 19.47
N PRO A 100 7.80 9.08 19.16
CA PRO A 100 7.65 7.74 19.70
C PRO A 100 7.71 7.79 21.23
N PRO A 101 6.99 6.89 21.94
CA PRO A 101 7.03 6.85 23.40
C PRO A 101 8.46 6.65 23.90
N PRO A 102 8.86 7.31 25.00
CA PRO A 102 10.20 7.16 25.53
C PRO A 102 10.46 5.71 25.96
N LEU A 103 11.62 5.19 25.62
CA LEU A 103 12.02 3.85 26.04
C LEU A 103 12.12 3.78 27.55
N PRO A 104 11.68 2.68 28.22
CA PRO A 104 11.81 2.50 29.65
C PRO A 104 13.27 2.50 30.11
N VAL A 105 13.53 2.96 31.32
CA VAL A 105 14.85 2.94 31.95
C VAL A 105 14.72 2.41 33.37
N PRO A 106 15.41 1.33 33.78
CA PRO A 106 16.28 0.46 32.94
C PRO A 106 15.50 -0.37 31.95
N ARG A 107 16.16 -0.89 30.92
CA ARG A 107 15.54 -1.73 29.88
C ARG A 107 16.36 -2.97 29.57
N ALA A 108 15.71 -4.03 29.10
CA ALA A 108 16.38 -5.23 28.62
C ALA A 108 17.16 -4.97 27.31
N ALA A 109 18.19 -5.75 27.05
CA ALA A 109 18.86 -5.77 25.76
C ALA A 109 17.83 -6.15 24.66
N GLY A 110 17.93 -5.54 23.48
CA GLY A 110 17.00 -5.75 22.38
C GLY A 110 15.71 -4.94 22.45
N SER A 111 15.43 -4.20 23.54
CA SER A 111 14.20 -3.41 23.67
C SER A 111 14.10 -2.29 22.62
N ARG A 112 15.22 -1.73 22.18
CA ARG A 112 15.25 -0.70 21.14
C ARG A 112 14.90 -1.29 19.79
N GLU A 113 15.46 -2.44 19.49
CA GLU A 113 15.21 -3.20 18.27
C GLU A 113 13.75 -3.67 18.20
N ALA A 114 13.18 -4.13 19.33
CA ALA A 114 11.80 -4.59 19.41
C ALA A 114 10.78 -3.46 19.22
N LEU A 115 11.07 -2.27 19.78
CA LEU A 115 10.17 -1.12 19.67
C LEU A 115 10.43 -0.30 18.40
N GLY A 116 11.65 -0.36 17.84
CA GLY A 116 12.06 0.43 16.69
C GLY A 116 12.18 1.93 16.96
N ASP A 117 12.84 2.65 16.07
CA ASP A 117 12.96 4.12 16.13
C ASP A 117 11.75 4.85 15.50
N LYS A 118 10.92 4.13 14.76
CA LYS A 118 9.70 4.62 14.08
C LYS A 118 8.67 3.51 14.00
N PRO A 119 7.37 3.84 13.80
CA PRO A 119 6.33 2.84 13.59
C PRO A 119 6.69 1.91 12.43
N MET A 120 6.41 0.62 12.60
CA MET A 120 6.63 -0.38 11.55
C MET A 120 5.62 -0.18 10.42
N CYS A 121 6.09 -0.26 9.17
CA CYS A 121 5.21 -0.22 8.02
C CYS A 121 4.16 -1.35 8.07
N GLY A 122 2.99 -1.09 7.49
CA GLY A 122 1.99 -2.12 7.21
C GLY A 122 2.24 -2.81 5.86
N GLY A 123 1.29 -3.60 5.39
CA GLY A 123 1.40 -4.32 4.13
C GLY A 123 2.65 -5.19 4.04
N CYS A 124 3.23 -5.29 2.87
CA CYS A 124 4.47 -6.06 2.63
C CYS A 124 5.70 -5.50 3.35
N GLY A 125 5.69 -4.23 3.75
CA GLY A 125 6.75 -3.66 4.57
C GLY A 125 6.88 -4.27 5.98
N ALA A 126 5.90 -5.07 6.40
CA ALA A 126 5.90 -5.80 7.67
C ALA A 126 6.33 -7.27 7.55
N LYS A 127 6.64 -7.77 6.36
CA LYS A 127 7.09 -9.16 6.16
C LYS A 127 8.42 -9.43 6.89
N VAL A 128 8.62 -10.68 7.28
CA VAL A 128 9.92 -11.15 7.77
C VAL A 128 10.91 -11.14 6.62
N GLY A 129 12.15 -10.70 6.87
CA GLY A 129 13.18 -10.67 5.84
C GLY A 129 13.50 -12.06 5.29
N ARG A 130 13.86 -12.13 4.01
CA ARG A 130 14.08 -13.37 3.25
C ARG A 130 15.05 -14.32 3.93
N ASP A 131 16.17 -13.83 4.44
CA ASP A 131 17.21 -14.68 5.04
C ASP A 131 16.72 -15.38 6.30
N ALA A 132 16.01 -14.67 7.18
CA ALA A 132 15.44 -15.24 8.40
C ALA A 132 14.38 -16.30 8.09
N LEU A 133 13.52 -16.03 7.07
CA LEU A 133 12.52 -16.99 6.62
C LEU A 133 13.19 -18.23 5.99
N SER A 134 14.14 -18.04 5.09
CA SER A 134 14.87 -19.15 4.45
C SER A 134 15.59 -20.02 5.49
N ALA A 135 16.27 -19.39 6.45
CA ALA A 135 16.93 -20.12 7.54
C ALA A 135 15.93 -20.96 8.37
N ALA A 136 14.75 -20.42 8.67
CA ALA A 136 13.72 -21.18 9.39
C ALA A 136 13.17 -22.36 8.56
N LEU A 137 12.93 -22.15 7.27
CA LEU A 137 12.40 -23.18 6.37
C LEU A 137 13.37 -24.37 6.17
N THR A 138 14.70 -24.15 6.25
CA THR A 138 15.69 -25.24 6.15
C THR A 138 15.57 -26.28 7.28
N HIS A 139 14.92 -25.94 8.40
CA HIS A 139 14.69 -26.87 9.51
C HIS A 139 13.41 -27.71 9.33
N LEU A 140 12.60 -27.42 8.34
CA LEU A 140 11.41 -28.22 8.07
C LEU A 140 11.80 -29.55 7.40
N PRO A 141 11.21 -30.70 7.85
CA PRO A 141 11.41 -31.96 7.17
C PRO A 141 10.80 -31.91 5.76
N ALA A 142 11.43 -32.60 4.82
CA ALA A 142 10.88 -32.75 3.48
C ALA A 142 9.50 -33.43 3.53
N PRO A 143 8.55 -33.03 2.65
CA PRO A 143 7.26 -33.70 2.55
C PRO A 143 7.43 -35.20 2.29
N VAL A 144 6.70 -36.06 3.03
CA VAL A 144 6.68 -37.50 2.84
C VAL A 144 5.50 -37.95 1.99
N ARG A 145 4.52 -37.13 1.76
CA ARG A 145 3.36 -37.41 0.91
C ARG A 145 3.73 -37.27 -0.57
N PRO A 146 3.42 -38.30 -1.41
CA PRO A 146 3.75 -38.26 -2.83
C PRO A 146 2.88 -37.26 -3.64
N ASP A 147 1.75 -36.82 -3.08
CA ASP A 147 0.82 -35.87 -3.67
C ASP A 147 1.04 -34.41 -3.21
N VAL A 148 2.11 -34.14 -2.45
CA VAL A 148 2.48 -32.80 -1.98
C VAL A 148 3.89 -32.46 -2.44
N THR A 149 4.03 -31.41 -3.21
CA THR A 149 5.33 -30.85 -3.61
C THR A 149 5.47 -29.47 -2.99
N ALA A 150 6.32 -29.36 -1.97
CA ALA A 150 6.74 -28.08 -1.47
C ALA A 150 7.68 -27.45 -2.50
N LEU A 151 7.44 -26.20 -2.85
CA LEU A 151 8.25 -25.40 -3.77
C LEU A 151 8.86 -24.22 -2.99
N PRO A 152 9.90 -24.46 -2.17
CA PRO A 152 10.45 -23.41 -1.31
C PRO A 152 11.02 -22.25 -2.15
N GLY A 153 10.46 -21.06 -1.97
CA GLY A 153 10.84 -19.87 -2.70
C GLY A 153 9.92 -19.54 -3.88
N ASP A 154 9.11 -20.49 -4.36
CA ASP A 154 8.01 -20.23 -5.30
C ASP A 154 6.78 -19.66 -4.56
N ASP A 155 5.84 -19.12 -5.33
CA ASP A 155 4.70 -18.35 -4.81
C ASP A 155 3.61 -19.26 -4.19
N ALA A 156 3.54 -20.55 -4.56
CA ALA A 156 2.57 -21.50 -3.99
C ALA A 156 3.12 -22.94 -3.95
N ALA A 157 2.53 -23.78 -3.10
CA ALA A 157 2.79 -25.22 -3.08
C ALA A 157 1.92 -25.95 -4.11
N LEU A 158 2.43 -27.06 -4.68
CA LEU A 158 1.69 -27.92 -5.61
C LEU A 158 1.14 -29.15 -4.90
N LEU A 159 -0.16 -29.38 -5.09
CA LEU A 159 -0.90 -30.55 -4.60
C LEU A 159 -1.45 -31.36 -5.78
N LEU A 160 -1.31 -32.68 -5.74
CA LEU A 160 -1.92 -33.57 -6.72
C LEU A 160 -3.18 -34.21 -6.13
N THR A 161 -4.35 -33.79 -6.59
CA THR A 161 -5.63 -34.24 -6.06
C THR A 161 -6.39 -35.02 -7.15
N GLY A 162 -6.39 -36.34 -7.05
CA GLY A 162 -7.06 -37.18 -8.05
C GLY A 162 -6.55 -37.03 -9.48
N GLY A 163 -5.27 -36.69 -9.65
CA GLY A 163 -4.63 -36.40 -10.94
C GLY A 163 -4.74 -34.95 -11.39
N THR A 164 -5.48 -34.11 -10.66
CA THR A 164 -5.55 -32.66 -10.91
C THR A 164 -4.43 -31.94 -10.17
N ARG A 165 -3.77 -31.00 -10.84
CA ARG A 165 -2.77 -30.11 -10.24
C ARG A 165 -3.47 -28.94 -9.59
N GLN A 166 -3.29 -28.81 -8.29
CA GLN A 166 -3.83 -27.70 -7.51
C GLN A 166 -2.68 -26.96 -6.84
N VAL A 167 -2.64 -25.66 -6.96
CA VAL A 167 -1.73 -24.81 -6.18
C VAL A 167 -2.46 -24.28 -4.95
N MET A 168 -1.71 -24.04 -3.87
CA MET A 168 -2.24 -23.51 -2.61
C MET A 168 -1.27 -22.52 -2.03
N THR A 169 -1.76 -21.35 -1.72
CA THR A 169 -1.02 -20.25 -1.08
C THR A 169 -1.78 -19.67 0.09
N THR A 170 -1.11 -18.86 0.91
CA THR A 170 -1.72 -18.00 1.91
C THR A 170 -0.93 -16.71 2.04
N ASP A 171 -1.61 -15.60 2.00
CA ASP A 171 -1.01 -14.30 2.29
C ASP A 171 -1.95 -13.42 3.14
N HIS A 172 -1.36 -12.56 3.96
CA HIS A 172 -2.11 -11.63 4.78
C HIS A 172 -1.37 -10.30 4.92
N LEU A 173 -2.12 -9.23 5.08
CA LEU A 173 -1.60 -7.89 5.23
C LEU A 173 -2.11 -7.26 6.53
N ARG A 174 -1.19 -6.67 7.30
CA ARG A 174 -1.54 -5.70 8.34
C ARG A 174 -2.07 -4.44 7.67
N ALA A 175 -3.09 -3.82 8.26
CA ALA A 175 -3.68 -2.61 7.72
C ALA A 175 -2.64 -1.48 7.59
N PHE A 176 -2.69 -0.80 6.47
CA PHE A 176 -1.95 0.41 6.17
C PHE A 176 -2.82 1.44 5.43
N VAL A 177 -4.09 1.10 5.24
CA VAL A 177 -5.15 1.94 4.71
C VAL A 177 -6.31 1.88 5.70
N GLU A 178 -6.86 3.04 6.08
CA GLU A 178 -7.95 3.14 7.05
C GLU A 178 -9.31 2.67 6.49
N ASP A 179 -9.50 2.77 5.16
CA ASP A 179 -10.72 2.31 4.50
C ASP A 179 -10.72 0.77 4.39
N PRO A 180 -11.64 0.05 5.07
CA PRO A 180 -11.65 -1.41 5.08
C PRO A 180 -11.98 -2.01 3.71
N VAL A 181 -12.74 -1.30 2.86
CA VAL A 181 -13.07 -1.75 1.50
C VAL A 181 -11.83 -1.70 0.60
N VAL A 182 -11.08 -0.59 0.63
CA VAL A 182 -9.83 -0.45 -0.12
C VAL A 182 -8.79 -1.46 0.38
N MET A 183 -8.65 -1.60 1.70
CA MET A 183 -7.72 -2.56 2.31
C MET A 183 -8.05 -4.01 1.93
N ALA A 184 -9.33 -4.38 1.93
CA ALA A 184 -9.80 -5.71 1.52
C ALA A 184 -9.50 -5.99 0.04
N ARG A 185 -9.74 -5.02 -0.84
CA ARG A 185 -9.41 -5.14 -2.27
C ARG A 185 -7.91 -5.36 -2.48
N ILE A 186 -7.07 -4.58 -1.81
CA ILE A 186 -5.61 -4.73 -1.91
C ILE A 186 -5.18 -6.11 -1.40
N ALA A 187 -5.65 -6.55 -0.22
CA ALA A 187 -5.29 -7.85 0.34
C ALA A 187 -5.72 -9.01 -0.55
N THR A 188 -6.90 -8.90 -1.19
CA THR A 188 -7.40 -9.92 -2.11
C THR A 188 -6.57 -9.99 -3.40
N VAL A 189 -6.27 -8.83 -4.02
CA VAL A 189 -5.41 -8.77 -5.21
C VAL A 189 -4.01 -9.29 -4.90
N HIS A 190 -3.49 -8.96 -3.71
CA HIS A 190 -2.19 -9.42 -3.26
C HIS A 190 -2.12 -10.95 -3.13
N ALA A 191 -3.09 -11.56 -2.44
CA ALA A 191 -3.13 -13.02 -2.27
C ALA A 191 -3.42 -13.78 -3.59
N LEU A 192 -4.17 -13.18 -4.52
CA LEU A 192 -4.36 -13.73 -5.86
C LEU A 192 -3.09 -13.64 -6.73
N GLY A 193 -2.17 -12.74 -6.39
CA GLY A 193 -0.88 -12.58 -7.07
C GLY A 193 -0.14 -13.90 -7.22
N ASP A 194 -0.03 -14.66 -6.14
CA ASP A 194 0.61 -15.98 -6.10
C ASP A 194 -0.05 -16.98 -7.07
N ILE A 195 -1.38 -17.01 -7.11
CA ILE A 195 -2.14 -17.90 -8.00
C ILE A 195 -1.89 -17.54 -9.46
N TRP A 196 -1.93 -16.26 -9.78
CA TRP A 196 -1.68 -15.75 -11.12
C TRP A 196 -0.22 -15.96 -11.55
N ALA A 197 0.74 -15.79 -10.63
CA ALA A 197 2.16 -16.03 -10.88
C ALA A 197 2.45 -17.50 -11.23
N MET A 198 1.71 -18.42 -10.62
CA MET A 198 1.81 -19.87 -10.93
C MET A 198 1.07 -20.27 -12.24
N GLY A 199 0.46 -19.32 -12.96
CA GLY A 199 -0.33 -19.60 -14.17
C GLY A 199 -1.59 -20.41 -13.90
N ALA A 200 -2.11 -20.37 -12.67
CA ALA A 200 -3.27 -21.11 -12.23
C ALA A 200 -4.55 -20.28 -12.31
N ASP A 201 -5.68 -20.95 -12.50
CA ASP A 201 -7.02 -20.39 -12.41
C ASP A 201 -7.49 -20.46 -10.95
N ALA A 202 -7.81 -19.32 -10.35
CA ALA A 202 -8.26 -19.26 -8.95
C ALA A 202 -9.56 -20.06 -8.76
N GLN A 203 -9.68 -20.78 -7.62
CA GLN A 203 -10.81 -21.71 -7.39
C GLN A 203 -11.60 -21.35 -6.14
N ALA A 204 -10.97 -21.30 -4.99
CA ALA A 204 -11.63 -21.09 -3.71
C ALA A 204 -10.70 -20.35 -2.74
N ALA A 205 -11.30 -19.57 -1.86
CA ALA A 205 -10.58 -18.82 -0.84
C ALA A 205 -11.23 -19.02 0.55
N THR A 206 -10.39 -19.08 1.59
CA THR A 206 -10.80 -18.91 2.97
C THR A 206 -10.24 -17.60 3.50
N ALA A 207 -11.08 -16.78 4.16
CA ALA A 207 -10.68 -15.52 4.75
C ALA A 207 -10.13 -15.71 6.17
N SER A 208 -9.01 -15.06 6.49
CA SER A 208 -8.46 -14.95 7.83
C SER A 208 -8.45 -13.47 8.23
N LEU A 209 -9.33 -13.09 9.17
CA LEU A 209 -9.59 -11.71 9.52
C LEU A 209 -9.32 -11.46 11.00
N THR A 210 -8.57 -10.42 11.30
CA THR A 210 -8.45 -9.87 12.65
C THR A 210 -8.96 -8.44 12.64
N LEU A 211 -9.89 -8.11 13.53
CA LEU A 211 -10.42 -6.77 13.69
C LEU A 211 -9.95 -6.15 15.01
N PRO A 212 -9.68 -4.83 15.07
CA PRO A 212 -9.49 -4.15 16.33
C PRO A 212 -10.77 -4.23 17.19
N ARG A 213 -10.63 -4.06 18.49
CA ARG A 213 -11.78 -4.05 19.41
C ARG A 213 -12.74 -2.92 19.04
N MET A 214 -14.01 -3.26 18.85
CA MET A 214 -15.07 -2.34 18.47
C MET A 214 -16.43 -2.86 18.93
N SER A 215 -17.49 -2.08 18.79
CA SER A 215 -18.86 -2.54 19.08
C SER A 215 -19.29 -3.63 18.10
N GLU A 216 -20.22 -4.52 18.50
CA GLU A 216 -20.75 -5.60 17.67
C GLU A 216 -21.31 -5.07 16.35
N ALA A 217 -22.10 -3.99 16.39
CA ALA A 217 -22.66 -3.36 15.19
C ALA A 217 -21.58 -2.84 14.22
N LEU A 218 -20.49 -2.30 14.74
CA LEU A 218 -19.39 -1.85 13.92
C LEU A 218 -18.60 -3.04 13.35
N ALA A 219 -18.39 -4.09 14.13
CA ALA A 219 -17.72 -5.31 13.69
C ALA A 219 -18.51 -6.00 12.57
N GLU A 220 -19.83 -6.16 12.72
CA GLU A 220 -20.73 -6.72 11.69
C GLU A 220 -20.63 -5.91 10.38
N ARG A 221 -20.72 -4.58 10.47
CA ARG A 221 -20.60 -3.70 9.32
C ARG A 221 -19.25 -3.83 8.64
N THR A 222 -18.15 -3.76 9.41
CA THR A 222 -16.79 -3.85 8.88
C THR A 222 -16.53 -5.20 8.21
N LEU A 223 -16.96 -6.30 8.84
CA LEU A 223 -16.86 -7.64 8.24
C LEU A 223 -17.65 -7.71 6.93
N THR A 224 -18.87 -7.16 6.90
CA THR A 224 -19.69 -7.13 5.68
C THR A 224 -19.00 -6.35 4.55
N GLU A 225 -18.44 -5.17 4.86
CA GLU A 225 -17.72 -4.35 3.90
C GLU A 225 -16.48 -5.10 3.35
N ILE A 226 -15.67 -5.72 4.23
CA ILE A 226 -14.48 -6.48 3.85
C ILE A 226 -14.85 -7.68 2.97
N LEU A 227 -15.78 -8.52 3.43
CA LEU A 227 -16.14 -9.76 2.73
C LEU A 227 -16.83 -9.48 1.40
N THR A 228 -17.65 -8.44 1.30
CA THR A 228 -18.26 -8.03 0.04
C THR A 228 -17.21 -7.58 -0.96
N ALA A 229 -16.31 -6.68 -0.56
CA ALA A 229 -15.25 -6.19 -1.43
C ALA A 229 -14.29 -7.30 -1.90
N ALA A 230 -13.94 -8.23 -1.00
CA ALA A 230 -13.12 -9.38 -1.33
C ALA A 230 -13.85 -10.37 -2.28
N SER A 231 -15.14 -10.64 -2.01
CA SER A 231 -15.96 -11.52 -2.86
C SER A 231 -16.08 -10.99 -4.29
N ASP A 232 -16.24 -9.68 -4.47
CA ASP A 232 -16.31 -9.06 -5.80
C ASP A 232 -15.02 -9.31 -6.60
N ILE A 233 -13.85 -9.16 -5.98
CA ILE A 233 -12.54 -9.39 -6.62
C ILE A 233 -12.36 -10.89 -6.91
N LEU A 234 -12.62 -11.77 -5.93
CA LEU A 234 -12.46 -13.22 -6.08
C LEU A 234 -13.36 -13.79 -7.18
N ARG A 235 -14.63 -13.37 -7.22
CA ARG A 235 -15.56 -13.79 -8.27
C ARG A 235 -15.14 -13.30 -9.65
N GLY A 236 -14.64 -12.07 -9.73
CA GLY A 236 -14.01 -11.56 -10.95
C GLY A 236 -12.83 -12.41 -11.42
N ALA A 237 -12.12 -13.05 -10.50
CA ALA A 237 -11.02 -13.97 -10.77
C ALA A 237 -11.45 -15.45 -10.89
N GLY A 238 -12.76 -15.75 -10.82
CA GLY A 238 -13.29 -17.12 -10.94
C GLY A 238 -13.29 -17.93 -9.63
N ALA A 239 -13.05 -17.30 -8.48
CA ALA A 239 -12.99 -17.95 -7.17
C ALA A 239 -14.16 -17.58 -6.26
N GLU A 240 -14.47 -18.44 -5.30
CA GLU A 240 -15.50 -18.20 -4.28
C GLU A 240 -14.92 -18.21 -2.88
N ILE A 241 -15.44 -17.34 -1.99
CA ILE A 241 -15.15 -17.45 -0.55
C ILE A 241 -15.97 -18.62 0.00
N VAL A 242 -15.29 -19.64 0.51
CA VAL A 242 -15.93 -20.88 1.01
C VAL A 242 -15.90 -20.99 2.54
N GLY A 243 -15.33 -20.03 3.24
CA GLY A 243 -15.24 -20.01 4.70
C GLY A 243 -14.14 -19.11 5.20
N GLY A 244 -13.74 -19.32 6.44
CA GLY A 244 -12.65 -18.55 7.04
C GLY A 244 -12.69 -18.54 8.55
N HIS A 245 -11.89 -17.65 9.12
CA HIS A 245 -11.80 -17.40 10.56
C HIS A 245 -11.74 -15.90 10.85
N SER A 246 -12.45 -15.45 11.89
CA SER A 246 -12.44 -14.06 12.32
C SER A 246 -12.12 -13.99 13.81
N SER A 247 -11.26 -13.06 14.21
CA SER A 247 -10.88 -12.82 15.60
C SER A 247 -10.79 -11.32 15.90
N MET A 248 -10.73 -10.98 17.17
CA MET A 248 -10.41 -9.63 17.65
C MET A 248 -8.94 -9.56 18.05
N GLY A 249 -8.27 -8.44 17.71
CA GLY A 249 -6.87 -8.18 18.02
C GLY A 249 -6.61 -6.70 18.22
N ASP A 250 -5.35 -6.30 18.17
CA ASP A 250 -4.96 -4.90 18.40
C ASP A 250 -5.06 -4.06 17.12
N GLU A 251 -4.94 -4.70 15.95
CA GLU A 251 -5.01 -4.04 14.64
C GLU A 251 -5.78 -4.89 13.63
N MET A 252 -6.22 -4.26 12.56
CA MET A 252 -6.85 -4.96 11.45
C MET A 252 -5.80 -5.72 10.64
N THR A 253 -6.08 -7.01 10.39
CA THR A 253 -5.32 -7.85 9.47
C THR A 253 -6.31 -8.57 8.56
N ILE A 254 -6.04 -8.55 7.26
CA ILE A 254 -6.86 -9.21 6.24
C ILE A 254 -5.97 -10.17 5.46
N GLY A 255 -6.34 -11.43 5.42
CA GLY A 255 -5.62 -12.46 4.68
C GLY A 255 -6.55 -13.48 4.06
N PHE A 256 -6.00 -14.19 3.08
CA PHE A 256 -6.70 -15.26 2.36
C PHE A 256 -5.76 -16.43 2.15
N ALA A 257 -6.27 -17.64 2.39
CA ALA A 257 -5.67 -18.84 1.81
C ALA A 257 -6.47 -19.21 0.56
N ILE A 258 -5.77 -19.33 -0.58
CA ILE A 258 -6.40 -19.48 -1.90
C ILE A 258 -5.89 -20.75 -2.55
N THR A 259 -6.80 -21.48 -3.21
CA THR A 259 -6.45 -22.59 -4.10
C THR A 259 -6.67 -22.20 -5.54
N GLY A 260 -5.83 -22.72 -6.44
CA GLY A 260 -5.95 -22.54 -7.88
C GLY A 260 -5.75 -23.87 -8.61
N LEU A 261 -6.31 -24.00 -9.79
CA LEU A 261 -6.19 -25.18 -10.64
C LEU A 261 -5.25 -24.89 -11.82
N CYS A 262 -4.31 -25.80 -12.09
CA CYS A 262 -3.42 -25.72 -13.23
C CYS A 262 -3.80 -26.75 -14.28
N ALA A 263 -4.10 -26.28 -15.49
CA ALA A 263 -4.35 -27.15 -16.65
C ALA A 263 -3.06 -27.87 -17.11
N GLN A 264 -1.91 -27.25 -16.88
CA GLN A 264 -0.57 -27.77 -17.18
C GLN A 264 0.29 -27.73 -15.91
N ASP A 265 1.59 -27.98 -16.01
CA ASP A 265 2.50 -27.77 -14.90
C ASP A 265 2.53 -26.27 -14.53
N PRO A 266 2.55 -25.94 -13.22
CA PRO A 266 2.57 -24.55 -12.79
C PRO A 266 3.84 -23.86 -13.27
N ILE A 267 3.73 -22.58 -13.57
CA ILE A 267 4.88 -21.72 -13.82
C ILE A 267 5.56 -21.50 -12.46
N THR A 268 6.89 -21.62 -12.43
CA THR A 268 7.68 -21.47 -11.22
C THR A 268 8.78 -20.41 -11.40
N LEU A 269 9.58 -20.18 -10.39
CA LEU A 269 10.81 -19.37 -10.50
C LEU A 269 11.85 -20.01 -11.42
N ALA A 270 11.85 -21.34 -11.55
CA ALA A 270 12.77 -22.08 -12.41
C ALA A 270 12.25 -22.15 -13.84
N GLY A 271 13.17 -22.09 -14.81
CA GLY A 271 12.86 -22.30 -16.23
C GLY A 271 13.19 -21.13 -17.15
N ALA A 272 13.61 -19.99 -16.61
CA ALA A 272 14.07 -18.84 -17.41
C ALA A 272 15.24 -19.23 -18.32
N ARG A 273 15.22 -18.72 -19.55
CA ARG A 273 16.18 -19.09 -20.61
C ARG A 273 16.96 -17.86 -21.05
N GLU A 274 18.20 -18.08 -21.44
CA GLU A 274 19.02 -17.04 -22.05
C GLU A 274 18.33 -16.49 -23.30
N GLY A 275 18.25 -15.15 -23.38
CA GLY A 275 17.56 -14.44 -24.45
C GLY A 275 16.11 -14.09 -24.16
N ASP A 276 15.51 -14.62 -23.06
CA ASP A 276 14.17 -14.22 -22.64
C ASP A 276 14.15 -12.74 -22.25
N ASP A 277 13.11 -12.05 -22.66
CA ASP A 277 12.78 -10.71 -22.16
C ASP A 277 12.17 -10.80 -20.76
N LEU A 278 12.48 -9.82 -19.92
CA LEU A 278 11.86 -9.64 -18.61
C LEU A 278 10.72 -8.63 -18.71
N VAL A 279 9.49 -9.09 -18.53
CA VAL A 279 8.28 -8.26 -18.59
C VAL A 279 7.78 -8.00 -17.17
N LEU A 280 7.51 -6.72 -16.85
CA LEU A 280 6.87 -6.29 -15.61
C LEU A 280 5.51 -5.66 -15.93
N THR A 281 4.44 -6.06 -15.22
CA THR A 281 3.05 -5.68 -15.55
C THR A 281 2.54 -4.43 -14.83
N LYS A 282 3.14 -4.04 -13.70
CA LYS A 282 2.77 -2.84 -12.93
C LYS A 282 4.00 -2.03 -12.54
N PRO A 283 3.83 -0.71 -12.31
CA PRO A 283 4.91 0.13 -11.80
C PRO A 283 5.31 -0.26 -10.38
N ILE A 284 6.58 0.02 -10.02
CA ILE A 284 7.13 -0.15 -8.66
C ILE A 284 7.10 1.15 -7.87
N GLY A 285 7.24 1.06 -6.54
CA GLY A 285 7.34 2.19 -5.63
C GLY A 285 6.20 2.30 -4.62
N SER A 286 5.35 1.27 -4.48
CA SER A 286 4.24 1.30 -3.52
C SER A 286 4.72 1.37 -2.07
N GLY A 287 5.84 0.72 -1.73
CA GLY A 287 6.39 0.74 -0.38
C GLY A 287 6.89 2.13 0.03
N VAL A 288 7.65 2.80 -0.84
CA VAL A 288 8.17 4.15 -0.54
C VAL A 288 7.05 5.19 -0.49
N VAL A 289 6.03 5.11 -1.39
CA VAL A 289 4.88 6.02 -1.38
C VAL A 289 4.08 5.86 -0.09
N MET A 290 3.76 4.63 0.32
CA MET A 290 3.01 4.38 1.56
C MET A 290 3.83 4.68 2.81
N ALA A 291 5.15 4.46 2.81
CA ALA A 291 6.03 4.89 3.90
C ALA A 291 6.09 6.42 4.02
N ALA A 292 6.04 7.14 2.91
CA ALA A 292 5.96 8.61 2.90
C ALA A 292 4.59 9.10 3.40
N GLU A 293 3.51 8.41 3.03
CA GLU A 293 2.16 8.73 3.50
C GLU A 293 2.07 8.65 5.02
N MET A 294 2.56 7.55 5.62
CA MET A 294 2.63 7.38 7.08
C MET A 294 3.43 8.49 7.79
N GLN A 295 4.38 9.12 7.09
CA GLN A 295 5.19 10.24 7.59
C GLN A 295 4.59 11.62 7.27
N GLY A 296 3.46 11.69 6.57
CA GLY A 296 2.85 12.93 6.10
C GLY A 296 3.69 13.65 5.02
N LEU A 297 4.52 12.92 4.26
CA LEU A 297 5.41 13.46 3.22
C LEU A 297 4.89 13.21 1.79
N ALA A 298 3.98 12.25 1.61
CA ALA A 298 3.45 11.93 0.30
C ALA A 298 2.41 12.96 -0.18
N ARG A 299 2.36 13.19 -1.48
CA ARG A 299 1.28 13.96 -2.09
C ARG A 299 0.04 13.05 -2.21
N GLY A 300 -1.15 13.57 -1.89
CA GLY A 300 -2.39 12.78 -1.97
C GLY A 300 -2.65 12.16 -3.36
N ALA A 301 -2.27 12.84 -4.45
CA ALA A 301 -2.38 12.31 -5.81
C ALA A 301 -1.49 11.08 -6.03
N ASP A 302 -0.27 11.08 -5.47
CA ASP A 302 0.67 9.96 -5.59
C ASP A 302 0.18 8.75 -4.77
N VAL A 303 -0.39 8.99 -3.58
CA VAL A 303 -1.05 7.96 -2.77
C VAL A 303 -2.25 7.36 -3.50
N ALA A 304 -3.10 8.20 -4.10
CA ALA A 304 -4.27 7.73 -4.87
C ALA A 304 -3.85 6.85 -6.06
N ALA A 305 -2.77 7.22 -6.77
CA ALA A 305 -2.23 6.41 -7.87
C ALA A 305 -1.68 5.06 -7.37
N ALA A 306 -0.98 5.04 -6.24
CA ALA A 306 -0.48 3.81 -5.62
C ALA A 306 -1.64 2.88 -5.20
N LEU A 307 -2.68 3.41 -4.55
CA LEU A 307 -3.87 2.64 -4.17
C LEU A 307 -4.60 2.08 -5.40
N ALA A 308 -4.75 2.88 -6.46
CA ALA A 308 -5.35 2.41 -7.73
C ALA A 308 -4.56 1.26 -8.36
N SER A 309 -3.22 1.34 -8.36
CA SER A 309 -2.36 0.25 -8.83
C SER A 309 -2.50 -1.01 -7.98
N MET A 310 -2.49 -0.87 -6.65
CA MET A 310 -2.60 -2.01 -5.72
C MET A 310 -3.96 -2.71 -5.78
N THR A 311 -5.04 -1.99 -6.05
CA THR A 311 -6.39 -2.57 -6.15
C THR A 311 -6.71 -3.18 -7.52
N ARG A 312 -5.83 -3.04 -8.52
CA ARG A 312 -6.04 -3.55 -9.87
C ARG A 312 -5.75 -5.05 -9.94
N PRO A 313 -6.73 -5.93 -10.28
CA PRO A 313 -6.50 -7.34 -10.54
C PRO A 313 -5.58 -7.56 -11.74
N GLN A 314 -4.94 -8.74 -11.81
CA GLN A 314 -3.99 -9.09 -12.87
C GLN A 314 -4.33 -10.40 -13.59
N GLN A 315 -5.57 -10.85 -13.53
CA GLN A 315 -6.00 -12.07 -14.22
C GLN A 315 -5.70 -12.02 -15.72
N ASP A 316 -6.11 -10.94 -16.39
CA ASP A 316 -5.87 -10.77 -17.82
C ASP A 316 -4.36 -10.73 -18.15
N ALA A 317 -3.55 -10.14 -17.27
CA ALA A 317 -2.11 -10.13 -17.43
C ALA A 317 -1.50 -11.53 -17.28
N ALA A 318 -1.96 -12.31 -16.31
CA ALA A 318 -1.55 -13.71 -16.13
C ALA A 318 -1.91 -14.58 -17.34
N GLU A 319 -3.09 -14.36 -17.93
CA GLU A 319 -3.53 -15.04 -19.15
C GLU A 319 -2.57 -14.78 -20.32
N ILE A 320 -2.22 -13.50 -20.56
CA ILE A 320 -1.26 -13.10 -21.59
C ILE A 320 0.12 -13.73 -21.35
N LEU A 321 0.52 -13.84 -20.07
CA LEU A 321 1.83 -14.36 -19.66
C LEU A 321 1.84 -15.86 -19.38
N ARG A 322 0.76 -16.60 -19.63
CA ARG A 322 0.61 -18.05 -19.34
C ARG A 322 1.68 -18.93 -20.02
N GLY A 323 2.33 -18.43 -21.06
CA GLY A 323 3.45 -19.08 -21.74
C GLY A 323 4.84 -18.70 -21.22
N ALA A 324 4.94 -18.01 -20.08
CA ALA A 324 6.22 -17.62 -19.51
C ALA A 324 7.06 -18.83 -19.11
N HIS A 325 8.37 -18.75 -19.30
CA HIS A 325 9.30 -19.77 -18.87
C HIS A 325 9.54 -19.77 -17.36
N ALA A 326 9.47 -18.56 -16.74
CA ALA A 326 9.46 -18.36 -15.28
C ALA A 326 8.61 -17.12 -14.97
N MET A 327 7.96 -17.12 -13.83
CA MET A 327 7.14 -15.99 -13.39
C MET A 327 7.03 -15.94 -11.86
N THR A 328 6.86 -14.74 -11.31
CA THR A 328 6.51 -14.47 -9.91
C THR A 328 5.73 -13.16 -9.83
N ASP A 329 4.99 -12.94 -8.76
CA ASP A 329 4.49 -11.61 -8.43
C ASP A 329 5.56 -10.81 -7.64
N VAL A 330 5.66 -9.52 -7.89
CA VAL A 330 6.65 -8.67 -7.22
C VAL A 330 6.05 -8.11 -5.93
N THR A 331 6.50 -8.62 -4.79
CA THR A 331 5.95 -8.26 -3.49
C THR A 331 7.01 -7.80 -2.47
N GLY A 332 7.02 -8.37 -1.27
CA GLY A 332 7.79 -7.88 -0.14
C GLY A 332 9.30 -7.82 -0.33
N PHE A 333 9.87 -8.65 -1.19
CA PHE A 333 11.32 -8.67 -1.44
C PHE A 333 11.79 -7.64 -2.48
N GLY A 334 10.87 -6.87 -3.06
CA GLY A 334 11.17 -5.91 -4.11
C GLY A 334 11.53 -6.56 -5.45
N LEU A 335 11.58 -5.76 -6.49
CA LEU A 335 11.86 -6.27 -7.85
C LEU A 335 13.20 -7.02 -7.92
N ALA A 336 14.25 -6.47 -7.30
CA ALA A 336 15.57 -7.08 -7.29
C ALA A 336 15.57 -8.46 -6.60
N GLY A 337 14.90 -8.60 -5.46
CA GLY A 337 14.82 -9.86 -4.72
C GLY A 337 14.05 -10.94 -5.47
N HIS A 338 12.94 -10.59 -6.14
CA HIS A 338 12.17 -11.54 -6.95
C HIS A 338 12.94 -11.95 -8.22
N LEU A 339 13.57 -11.02 -8.93
CA LEU A 339 14.41 -11.36 -10.08
C LEU A 339 15.62 -12.23 -9.68
N HIS A 340 16.24 -11.92 -8.53
CA HIS A 340 17.32 -12.75 -7.99
C HIS A 340 16.83 -14.18 -7.74
N GLY A 341 15.59 -14.35 -7.24
CA GLY A 341 14.96 -15.67 -7.09
C GLY A 341 14.84 -16.42 -8.41
N ILE A 342 14.33 -15.80 -9.47
CA ILE A 342 14.25 -16.38 -10.81
C ILE A 342 15.65 -16.77 -11.33
N CYS A 343 16.62 -15.87 -11.22
CA CYS A 343 17.99 -16.11 -11.68
C CYS A 343 18.65 -17.29 -10.93
N MET A 344 18.48 -17.37 -9.61
CA MET A 344 19.00 -18.47 -8.80
C MET A 344 18.34 -19.80 -9.14
N ALA A 345 17.02 -19.85 -9.21
CA ALA A 345 16.26 -21.06 -9.50
C ALA A 345 16.50 -21.59 -10.95
N SER A 346 16.76 -20.69 -11.88
CA SER A 346 17.02 -21.01 -13.29
C SER A 346 18.50 -21.23 -13.60
N GLY A 347 19.42 -20.94 -12.68
CA GLY A 347 20.86 -20.99 -12.93
C GLY A 347 21.36 -19.94 -13.91
N LYS A 348 20.70 -18.77 -13.95
CA LYS A 348 20.91 -17.71 -14.92
C LYS A 348 21.30 -16.37 -14.28
N SER A 349 21.62 -15.39 -15.08
CA SER A 349 21.84 -13.99 -14.73
C SER A 349 20.88 -13.08 -15.51
N ALA A 350 20.81 -11.82 -15.14
CA ALA A 350 19.93 -10.85 -15.78
C ALA A 350 20.60 -9.48 -15.98
N GLU A 351 20.22 -8.81 -17.06
CA GLU A 351 20.48 -7.39 -17.28
C GLU A 351 19.18 -6.60 -17.13
N LEU A 352 19.17 -5.59 -16.26
CA LEU A 352 18.04 -4.70 -16.06
C LEU A 352 18.31 -3.31 -16.64
N ASN A 353 17.38 -2.79 -17.42
CA ASN A 353 17.35 -1.39 -17.81
C ASN A 353 16.52 -0.59 -16.79
N VAL A 354 17.20 0.07 -15.87
CA VAL A 354 16.55 0.86 -14.80
C VAL A 354 15.60 1.92 -15.37
N ASN A 355 15.95 2.51 -16.53
CA ASN A 355 15.13 3.55 -17.14
C ASN A 355 13.84 3.02 -17.77
N ALA A 356 13.81 1.74 -18.13
CA ALA A 356 12.63 1.08 -18.70
C ALA A 356 11.62 0.64 -17.64
N ILE A 357 12.01 0.59 -16.35
CA ILE A 357 11.15 0.14 -15.28
C ILE A 357 10.08 1.20 -14.99
N PRO A 358 8.78 0.89 -15.13
CA PRO A 358 7.70 1.81 -14.78
C PRO A 358 7.67 2.07 -13.26
N ARG A 359 7.46 3.32 -12.88
CA ARG A 359 7.47 3.79 -11.50
C ARG A 359 6.19 4.56 -11.17
N LEU A 360 5.68 4.34 -9.98
CA LEU A 360 4.54 5.09 -9.46
C LEU A 360 4.88 6.59 -9.36
N PRO A 361 3.91 7.48 -9.60
CA PRO A 361 4.10 8.91 -9.44
C PRO A 361 4.67 9.25 -8.06
N GLY A 362 5.67 10.12 -8.00
CA GLY A 362 6.33 10.56 -6.77
C GLY A 362 7.34 9.57 -6.18
N ALA A 363 7.34 8.29 -6.54
CA ALA A 363 8.19 7.26 -5.91
C ALA A 363 9.69 7.60 -5.98
N GLU A 364 10.19 7.99 -7.16
CA GLU A 364 11.60 8.34 -7.35
C GLU A 364 12.01 9.60 -6.57
N ALA A 365 11.16 10.63 -6.55
CA ALA A 365 11.41 11.84 -5.77
C ALA A 365 11.43 11.56 -4.26
N LEU A 366 10.55 10.70 -3.76
CA LEU A 366 10.53 10.27 -2.37
C LEU A 366 11.76 9.43 -2.01
N ALA A 367 12.18 8.54 -2.91
CA ALA A 367 13.43 7.78 -2.76
C ALA A 367 14.65 8.72 -2.72
N ALA A 368 14.71 9.73 -3.60
CA ALA A 368 15.76 10.76 -3.59
C ALA A 368 15.76 11.58 -2.29
N ALA A 369 14.60 11.81 -1.69
CA ALA A 369 14.46 12.47 -0.39
C ALA A 369 14.83 11.57 0.81
N GLY A 370 15.26 10.32 0.58
CA GLY A 370 15.67 9.39 1.63
C GLY A 370 14.54 8.62 2.29
N VAL A 371 13.31 8.68 1.77
CA VAL A 371 12.20 7.86 2.30
C VAL A 371 12.44 6.39 1.97
N ARG A 372 12.29 5.53 2.97
CA ARG A 372 12.48 4.07 2.84
C ARG A 372 11.44 3.35 3.70
N SER A 373 10.93 2.24 3.19
CA SER A 373 10.14 1.29 3.97
C SER A 373 10.98 0.55 5.00
N THR A 374 10.32 -0.08 5.97
CA THR A 374 11.00 -0.83 7.05
C THR A 374 11.80 -2.01 6.50
N LEU A 375 11.33 -2.66 5.44
CA LEU A 375 11.96 -3.86 4.88
C LEU A 375 13.09 -3.55 3.89
N TYR A 376 13.16 -2.33 3.36
CA TYR A 376 14.15 -1.92 2.37
C TYR A 376 15.61 -2.32 2.70
N PRO A 377 16.16 -2.10 3.91
CA PRO A 377 17.54 -2.45 4.20
C PRO A 377 17.82 -3.96 4.04
N LYS A 378 16.89 -4.81 4.52
CA LYS A 378 17.01 -6.26 4.41
C LYS A 378 16.92 -6.74 2.97
N ASN A 379 16.07 -6.11 2.15
CA ASN A 379 15.95 -6.43 0.73
C ASN A 379 17.24 -6.09 -0.02
N ARG A 380 17.88 -4.97 0.32
CA ARG A 380 19.16 -4.58 -0.27
C ARG A 380 20.27 -5.56 0.09
N ASP A 381 20.35 -5.97 1.35
CA ASP A 381 21.36 -6.91 1.83
C ASP A 381 21.20 -8.30 1.21
N ALA A 382 19.95 -8.71 0.86
CA ALA A 382 19.63 -10.01 0.26
C ALA A 382 20.03 -10.15 -1.22
N VAL A 383 20.42 -9.06 -1.90
CA VAL A 383 20.89 -9.08 -3.30
C VAL A 383 22.28 -8.44 -3.39
N PRO A 384 23.32 -9.16 -2.92
CA PRO A 384 24.66 -8.60 -2.88
C PRO A 384 25.21 -8.32 -4.28
N GLY A 385 25.94 -7.21 -4.42
CA GLY A 385 26.59 -6.82 -5.69
C GLY A 385 25.72 -6.00 -6.66
N LEU A 386 24.43 -5.84 -6.40
CA LEU A 386 23.59 -4.93 -7.18
C LEU A 386 23.76 -3.50 -6.68
N ALA A 387 24.36 -2.64 -7.51
CA ALA A 387 24.57 -1.24 -7.18
C ALA A 387 23.24 -0.45 -7.16
N ALA A 388 23.09 0.46 -6.19
CA ALA A 388 21.95 1.36 -6.08
C ALA A 388 22.45 2.81 -6.12
N ASP A 389 23.02 3.20 -7.25
CA ASP A 389 23.71 4.49 -7.40
C ASP A 389 22.78 5.64 -7.81
N SER A 390 21.50 5.37 -7.91
CA SER A 390 20.47 6.35 -8.24
C SER A 390 19.17 6.09 -7.48
N PRO A 391 18.34 7.14 -7.27
CA PRO A 391 17.02 6.96 -6.65
C PRO A 391 16.13 5.93 -7.37
N ALA A 392 16.24 5.84 -8.69
CA ALA A 392 15.54 4.84 -9.49
C ALA A 392 16.04 3.42 -9.20
N ALA A 393 17.36 3.21 -9.06
CA ALA A 393 17.94 1.91 -8.73
C ALA A 393 17.60 1.49 -7.27
N GLU A 394 17.49 2.44 -6.36
CA GLU A 394 17.05 2.14 -4.98
C GLU A 394 15.62 1.58 -4.91
N LEU A 395 14.73 1.97 -5.82
CA LEU A 395 13.37 1.44 -5.89
C LEU A 395 13.32 -0.07 -6.23
N LEU A 396 14.40 -0.65 -6.76
CA LEU A 396 14.50 -2.10 -7.00
C LEU A 396 14.37 -2.92 -5.70
N PHE A 397 14.75 -2.35 -4.57
CA PHE A 397 14.71 -2.99 -3.25
C PHE A 397 13.45 -2.59 -2.44
N ASP A 398 12.61 -1.69 -3.00
CA ASP A 398 11.39 -1.26 -2.33
C ASP A 398 10.36 -2.39 -2.31
N PRO A 399 9.82 -2.80 -1.14
CA PRO A 399 8.77 -3.81 -1.09
C PRO A 399 7.52 -3.32 -1.80
N GLN A 400 6.90 -4.19 -2.59
CA GLN A 400 5.66 -3.89 -3.26
C GLN A 400 4.50 -4.60 -2.57
N THR A 401 3.35 -3.93 -2.45
CA THR A 401 2.09 -4.55 -2.02
C THR A 401 1.18 -4.68 -3.24
N ALA A 402 0.68 -5.87 -3.51
CA ALA A 402 -0.09 -6.19 -4.71
C ALA A 402 0.61 -5.68 -6.00
N GLY A 403 1.91 -5.93 -6.09
CA GLY A 403 2.75 -5.50 -7.19
C GLY A 403 2.47 -6.20 -8.50
N GLY A 404 3.30 -5.96 -9.50
CA GLY A 404 3.17 -6.54 -10.84
C GLY A 404 3.65 -7.98 -10.93
N LEU A 405 3.23 -8.69 -11.97
CA LEU A 405 3.87 -9.95 -12.37
C LEU A 405 5.20 -9.63 -13.05
N LEU A 406 6.24 -10.38 -12.69
CA LEU A 406 7.55 -10.40 -13.36
C LEU A 406 7.69 -11.72 -14.09
N ALA A 407 7.73 -11.67 -15.42
CA ALA A 407 7.77 -12.85 -16.26
C ALA A 407 9.00 -12.85 -17.19
N SER A 408 9.60 -14.04 -17.34
CA SER A 408 10.64 -14.35 -18.33
C SER A 408 9.97 -14.98 -19.55
N VAL A 409 9.95 -14.28 -20.68
CA VAL A 409 9.22 -14.67 -21.89
C VAL A 409 10.08 -14.50 -23.16
N PRO A 410 9.88 -15.31 -24.21
CA PRO A 410 10.69 -15.21 -25.45
C PRO A 410 10.31 -14.02 -26.34
N ASP A 411 9.13 -13.43 -26.15
CA ASP A 411 8.52 -12.42 -27.03
C ASP A 411 7.95 -11.23 -26.24
N GLY A 412 8.73 -10.70 -25.30
CA GLY A 412 8.31 -9.67 -24.34
C GLY A 412 7.70 -8.43 -24.98
N ALA A 413 8.22 -7.97 -26.12
CA ALA A 413 7.68 -6.80 -26.82
C ALA A 413 6.22 -6.99 -27.24
N ALA A 414 5.87 -8.18 -27.79
CA ALA A 414 4.50 -8.51 -28.18
C ALA A 414 3.58 -8.61 -26.95
N ARG A 415 4.05 -9.24 -25.87
CA ARG A 415 3.27 -9.34 -24.63
C ARG A 415 3.01 -7.97 -24.00
N VAL A 416 3.99 -7.09 -24.03
CA VAL A 416 3.82 -5.71 -23.52
C VAL A 416 2.80 -4.93 -24.36
N GLU A 417 2.76 -5.11 -25.68
CA GLU A 417 1.76 -4.49 -26.54
C GLU A 417 0.33 -4.97 -26.17
N GLU A 418 0.13 -6.28 -26.01
CA GLU A 418 -1.14 -6.87 -25.57
C GLU A 418 -1.55 -6.34 -24.17
N LEU A 419 -0.62 -6.31 -23.22
CA LEU A 419 -0.86 -5.79 -21.86
C LEU A 419 -1.24 -4.31 -21.87
N ARG A 420 -0.56 -3.49 -22.66
CA ARG A 420 -0.85 -2.05 -22.81
C ARG A 420 -2.20 -1.81 -23.47
N ALA A 421 -2.61 -2.65 -24.39
CA ALA A 421 -3.95 -2.57 -25.00
C ALA A 421 -5.07 -2.77 -23.95
N LEU A 422 -4.80 -3.52 -22.88
CA LEU A 422 -5.68 -3.66 -21.71
C LEU A 422 -5.47 -2.58 -20.65
N GLY A 423 -4.61 -1.59 -20.92
CA GLY A 423 -4.34 -0.45 -20.02
C GLY A 423 -3.35 -0.75 -18.89
N TYR A 424 -2.56 -1.82 -18.95
CA TYR A 424 -1.46 -2.03 -18.02
C TYR A 424 -0.28 -1.11 -18.32
N GLU A 425 0.40 -0.63 -17.28
CA GLU A 425 1.66 0.12 -17.41
C GLU A 425 2.84 -0.87 -17.53
N ALA A 426 2.71 -1.83 -18.45
CA ALA A 426 3.68 -2.90 -18.61
C ALA A 426 4.89 -2.45 -19.43
N ALA A 427 6.05 -3.05 -19.14
CA ALA A 427 7.29 -2.80 -19.88
C ALA A 427 8.18 -4.05 -19.96
N VAL A 428 8.98 -4.13 -21.04
CA VAL A 428 10.19 -4.96 -21.06
C VAL A 428 11.25 -4.19 -20.26
N ILE A 429 11.67 -4.76 -19.15
CA ILE A 429 12.58 -4.11 -18.19
C ILE A 429 14.01 -4.62 -18.24
N GLY A 430 14.26 -5.64 -19.05
CA GLY A 430 15.59 -6.26 -19.18
C GLY A 430 15.51 -7.60 -19.90
N ARG A 431 16.53 -8.40 -19.74
CA ARG A 431 16.62 -9.74 -20.34
C ARG A 431 17.35 -10.72 -19.43
N ILE A 432 17.10 -12.00 -19.63
CA ILE A 432 17.91 -13.09 -19.08
C ILE A 432 19.15 -13.28 -19.92
N VAL A 433 20.29 -13.36 -19.27
CA VAL A 433 21.60 -13.54 -19.92
C VAL A 433 22.37 -14.68 -19.22
N GLY A 434 23.39 -15.20 -19.83
CA GLY A 434 24.45 -16.10 -19.36
C GLY A 434 24.20 -16.98 -18.12
N ASP A 435 25.17 -17.82 -17.83
CA ASP A 435 25.12 -18.83 -16.75
C ASP A 435 25.90 -18.35 -15.50
N TRP A 436 25.43 -17.25 -14.88
CA TRP A 436 25.96 -16.75 -13.61
C TRP A 436 24.82 -16.60 -12.61
N PRO A 437 24.51 -17.69 -11.85
CA PRO A 437 23.31 -17.76 -11.03
C PRO A 437 23.16 -16.59 -10.06
N GLY A 438 22.01 -15.92 -10.13
CA GLY A 438 21.64 -14.83 -9.24
C GLY A 438 22.29 -13.47 -9.54
N HIS A 439 23.22 -13.39 -10.50
CA HIS A 439 23.83 -12.09 -10.84
C HIS A 439 22.84 -11.20 -11.62
N ILE A 440 22.74 -9.94 -11.17
CA ILE A 440 21.94 -8.91 -11.84
C ILE A 440 22.85 -7.72 -12.11
N SER A 441 22.90 -7.27 -13.37
CA SER A 441 23.60 -6.05 -13.79
C SER A 441 22.60 -4.98 -14.23
N LEU A 442 22.97 -3.71 -14.03
CA LEU A 442 22.20 -2.55 -14.51
C LEU A 442 22.81 -2.00 -15.78
N VAL A 443 21.97 -1.70 -16.78
CA VAL A 443 22.33 -1.14 -18.08
C VAL A 443 21.52 0.11 -18.40
#